data_71b14867c214e5914731307dfaa43125
#
_entry.id   71b14867c214e5914731307dfaa43125
#
_cell.length_a   1.000
_cell.length_b   1.000
_cell.length_c   1.000
_cell.angle_alpha   90.00
_cell.angle_beta   90.00
_cell.angle_gamma   90.00
#
_symmetry.space_group_name_H-M   'P 1'
#
loop_
_entity.id
_entity.type
_entity.pdbx_description
1 polymer ?
#
loop_
_entity_poly.entity_id
_entity_poly.type
_entity_poly.pdbx_seq_one_letter_code
_entity_poly.pdbx_strand_id
1 'polypeptide(L)'
;TIDEVYTTSFTTKHDSLNHWLTYGSDQTSYCIKFNKDKLFDDLYFRRRKFLSAYDYVDYEPAAHMLNSLLENHYLPEVLSYILDSNLNEEERDKRCAIATIEIYNEVIFKMASIKGKAFEYEEEYRFTLIHPGSVKLNDLEKENYFNFIDSSDIEFLEGVDEIKNFFPLRYRALKSGVIAPYREVPFPKNAIEEIIIGPTENKKLAAKGLKSLLNSLNFDVEVSNTETTFRRL
;
A
#
# COMPACT_ATOMS: atom_id res chain seq x y z
N THR A 1 6.85 -19.41 -5.49
CA THR A 1 7.20 -18.43 -4.43
C THR A 1 6.03 -17.50 -4.26
N ILE A 2 5.58 -17.35 -3.01
CA ILE A 2 4.47 -16.45 -2.68
C ILE A 2 5.04 -15.02 -2.74
N ASP A 3 4.35 -14.12 -3.45
CA ASP A 3 4.69 -12.71 -3.44
C ASP A 3 4.58 -12.15 -2.02
N GLU A 4 5.51 -11.29 -1.65
CA GLU A 4 5.49 -10.62 -0.37
C GLU A 4 4.60 -9.38 -0.47
N VAL A 5 3.57 -9.30 0.37
CA VAL A 5 2.64 -8.17 0.41
C VAL A 5 2.93 -7.33 1.64
N TYR A 6 3.21 -6.05 1.43
CA TYR A 6 3.43 -5.06 2.47
C TYR A 6 2.32 -4.03 2.45
N THR A 7 1.79 -3.70 3.61
CA THR A 7 0.73 -2.69 3.71
C THR A 7 1.10 -1.61 4.72
N THR A 8 0.68 -0.39 4.42
CA THR A 8 0.69 0.73 5.36
C THR A 8 -0.71 1.34 5.41
N SER A 9 -1.26 1.42 6.61
CA SER A 9 -2.61 1.91 6.84
C SER A 9 -2.59 3.38 7.21
N PHE A 10 -3.48 4.14 6.60
CA PHE A 10 -3.82 5.51 6.91
C PHE A 10 -5.30 5.57 7.31
N THR A 11 -5.75 6.67 7.85
CA THR A 11 -7.17 6.94 8.08
C THR A 11 -7.55 8.29 7.49
N THR A 12 -8.79 8.42 7.06
CA THR A 12 -9.35 9.71 6.66
C THR A 12 -9.86 10.51 7.85
N LYS A 13 -9.92 9.88 9.02
CA LYS A 13 -10.37 10.54 10.27
C LYS A 13 -9.25 11.37 10.87
N HIS A 14 -9.51 12.64 10.97
CA HIS A 14 -8.67 13.60 11.66
C HIS A 14 -8.99 13.57 13.17
N ASP A 15 -7.96 13.50 14.02
CA ASP A 15 -8.03 13.66 15.49
C ASP A 15 -9.10 12.77 16.19
N SER A 16 -9.14 11.49 15.84
CA SER A 16 -10.14 10.55 16.35
C SER A 16 -9.78 9.99 17.74
N LEU A 17 -10.68 10.11 18.71
CA LEU A 17 -10.53 9.51 20.04
C LEU A 17 -10.25 8.01 19.95
N ASN A 18 -10.99 7.28 19.12
CA ASN A 18 -10.80 5.84 18.97
C ASN A 18 -9.39 5.50 18.49
N HIS A 19 -8.82 6.28 17.56
CA HIS A 19 -7.46 6.06 17.12
C HIS A 19 -6.43 6.36 18.21
N TRP A 20 -6.65 7.41 19.02
CA TRP A 20 -5.78 7.69 20.16
C TRP A 20 -5.80 6.58 21.20
N LEU A 21 -6.97 5.97 21.43
CA LEU A 21 -7.11 4.86 22.37
C LEU A 21 -6.51 3.56 21.83
N THR A 22 -6.68 3.28 20.55
CA THR A 22 -6.28 2.00 19.93
C THR A 22 -4.79 2.01 19.55
N TYR A 23 -4.32 3.08 18.95
CA TYR A 23 -2.96 3.17 18.36
C TYR A 23 -2.03 4.09 19.14
N GLY A 24 -2.58 4.93 20.01
CA GLY A 24 -1.79 5.77 20.90
C GLY A 24 -1.05 4.94 21.95
N SER A 25 0.13 5.41 22.37
CA SER A 25 0.85 4.82 23.49
C SER A 25 0.33 5.34 24.81
N ASP A 26 0.73 4.70 25.92
CA ASP A 26 0.46 5.18 27.28
C ASP A 26 1.16 6.50 27.61
N GLN A 27 2.00 6.97 26.72
CA GLN A 27 2.71 8.24 26.83
C GLN A 27 2.21 9.23 25.79
N THR A 28 3.11 10.04 25.24
CA THR A 28 2.79 10.98 24.16
C THR A 28 2.73 10.25 22.83
N SER A 29 1.65 10.46 22.08
CA SER A 29 1.43 9.92 20.75
C SER A 29 1.33 11.06 19.74
N TYR A 30 1.57 10.77 18.48
CA TYR A 30 1.54 11.75 17.39
C TYR A 30 0.71 11.20 16.23
N CYS A 31 -0.10 12.06 15.62
CA CYS A 31 -0.76 11.80 14.35
C CYS A 31 -0.08 12.64 13.27
N ILE A 32 0.31 12.01 12.18
CA ILE A 32 0.92 12.70 11.03
C ILE A 32 -0.14 12.82 9.96
N LYS A 33 -0.47 14.06 9.59
CA LYS A 33 -1.40 14.37 8.52
C LYS A 33 -0.64 14.53 7.22
N PHE A 34 -1.03 13.77 6.23
CA PHE A 34 -0.46 13.82 4.89
C PHE A 34 -1.42 14.48 3.90
N ASN A 35 -0.86 15.20 2.95
CA ASN A 35 -1.55 15.56 1.73
C ASN A 35 -1.57 14.33 0.82
N LYS A 36 -2.76 13.81 0.54
CA LYS A 36 -2.94 12.58 -0.24
C LYS A 36 -2.33 12.70 -1.64
N ASP A 37 -2.61 13.80 -2.32
CA ASP A 37 -2.15 13.98 -3.70
C ASP A 37 -0.63 14.06 -3.78
N LYS A 38 0.00 14.82 -2.87
CA LYS A 38 1.46 14.92 -2.80
C LYS A 38 2.11 13.60 -2.37
N LEU A 39 1.45 12.82 -1.50
CA LEU A 39 1.97 11.54 -1.03
C LEU A 39 1.99 10.49 -2.14
N PHE A 40 0.94 10.47 -2.99
CA PHE A 40 0.74 9.43 -3.98
C PHE A 40 0.90 9.90 -5.44
N ASP A 41 1.06 11.21 -5.68
CA ASP A 41 1.19 11.78 -7.04
C ASP A 41 2.62 11.73 -7.57
N ASP A 42 3.57 11.20 -6.83
CA ASP A 42 4.92 11.03 -7.31
C ASP A 42 4.90 10.15 -8.58
N LEU A 43 5.58 10.62 -9.64
CA LEU A 43 5.80 9.88 -10.88
C LEU A 43 6.30 8.45 -10.63
N TYR A 44 6.94 8.25 -9.50
CA TYR A 44 7.40 6.97 -9.00
C TYR A 44 6.27 5.96 -8.77
N PHE A 45 5.15 6.38 -8.19
CA PHE A 45 3.97 5.53 -7.97
C PHE A 45 3.17 5.33 -9.25
N ARG A 46 3.10 6.35 -10.12
CA ARG A 46 2.38 6.27 -11.40
C ARG A 46 2.98 5.28 -12.39
N ARG A 47 4.30 5.16 -12.44
CA ARG A 47 5.01 4.20 -13.31
C ARG A 47 4.93 2.75 -12.82
N ARG A 48 4.48 2.52 -11.60
CA ARG A 48 4.49 1.21 -10.94
C ARG A 48 3.10 0.74 -10.50
N LYS A 49 2.08 1.06 -11.29
CA LYS A 49 0.69 0.66 -11.08
C LYS A 49 0.50 -0.84 -10.78
N PHE A 50 1.39 -1.68 -11.29
CA PHE A 50 1.28 -3.14 -11.15
C PHE A 50 1.87 -3.70 -9.86
N LEU A 51 2.65 -2.92 -9.11
CA LEU A 51 3.30 -3.38 -7.87
C LEU A 51 2.86 -2.60 -6.63
N SER A 52 2.12 -1.52 -6.80
CA SER A 52 1.59 -0.76 -5.68
C SER A 52 0.19 -0.24 -5.98
N ALA A 53 -0.67 -0.31 -5.01
CA ALA A 53 -1.99 0.27 -5.05
C ALA A 53 -2.29 1.03 -3.76
N TYR A 54 -3.20 1.99 -3.84
CA TYR A 54 -3.74 2.68 -2.69
C TYR A 54 -5.24 2.81 -2.86
N ASP A 55 -5.99 2.33 -1.87
CA ASP A 55 -7.44 2.34 -1.92
C ASP A 55 -8.04 2.34 -0.52
N TYR A 56 -9.32 2.67 -0.44
CA TYR A 56 -10.10 2.48 0.77
C TYR A 56 -10.22 1.00 1.09
N VAL A 57 -10.19 0.70 2.38
CA VAL A 57 -10.44 -0.67 2.84
C VAL A 57 -11.90 -1.02 2.65
N ASP A 58 -12.15 -2.18 2.08
CA ASP A 58 -13.47 -2.75 1.91
C ASP A 58 -13.84 -3.58 3.14
N TYR A 59 -15.00 -3.32 3.72
CA TYR A 59 -15.52 -4.01 4.89
C TYR A 59 -16.59 -5.06 4.55
N GLU A 60 -16.74 -5.36 3.27
CA GLU A 60 -17.60 -6.43 2.79
C GLU A 60 -16.94 -7.82 2.93
N PRO A 61 -17.74 -8.92 2.94
CA PRO A 61 -17.16 -10.25 2.91
C PRO A 61 -16.30 -10.49 1.66
N ALA A 62 -15.08 -10.96 1.86
CA ALA A 62 -14.11 -11.23 0.79
C ALA A 62 -14.70 -12.04 -0.38
N ALA A 63 -15.53 -13.04 -0.08
CA ALA A 63 -16.16 -13.88 -1.09
C ALA A 63 -17.09 -13.10 -2.04
N HIS A 64 -17.81 -12.12 -1.50
CA HIS A 64 -18.74 -11.30 -2.29
C HIS A 64 -18.00 -10.43 -3.30
N MET A 65 -16.93 -9.81 -2.84
CA MET A 65 -16.10 -8.96 -3.66
C MET A 65 -15.34 -9.75 -4.73
N LEU A 66 -14.74 -10.90 -4.36
CA LEU A 66 -14.02 -11.76 -5.31
C LEU A 66 -14.96 -12.32 -6.38
N ASN A 67 -16.17 -12.75 -6.02
CA ASN A 67 -17.15 -13.20 -6.98
C ASN A 67 -17.57 -12.09 -7.93
N SER A 68 -17.84 -10.88 -7.42
CA SER A 68 -18.17 -9.72 -8.25
C SER A 68 -17.05 -9.37 -9.23
N LEU A 69 -15.79 -9.41 -8.76
CA LEU A 69 -14.62 -9.15 -9.59
C LEU A 69 -14.50 -10.18 -10.72
N LEU A 70 -14.58 -11.46 -10.39
CA LEU A 70 -14.45 -12.54 -11.36
C LEU A 70 -15.61 -12.56 -12.36
N GLU A 71 -16.86 -12.47 -11.91
CA GLU A 71 -18.04 -12.62 -12.75
C GLU A 71 -18.30 -11.41 -13.64
N ASN A 72 -18.06 -10.19 -13.14
CA ASN A 72 -18.44 -8.97 -13.84
C ASN A 72 -17.34 -8.35 -14.69
N HIS A 73 -16.08 -8.66 -14.40
CA HIS A 73 -14.95 -8.05 -15.12
C HIS A 73 -14.12 -9.07 -15.90
N TYR A 74 -13.56 -10.07 -15.23
CA TYR A 74 -12.53 -10.91 -15.84
C TYR A 74 -13.08 -12.08 -16.66
N LEU A 75 -14.10 -12.77 -16.18
CA LEU A 75 -14.65 -13.90 -16.89
C LEU A 75 -15.19 -13.51 -18.28
N PRO A 76 -15.95 -12.40 -18.44
CA PRO A 76 -16.36 -11.92 -19.74
C PRO A 76 -15.20 -11.57 -20.65
N GLU A 77 -14.14 -10.94 -20.12
CA GLU A 77 -12.98 -10.53 -20.90
C GLU A 77 -12.19 -11.74 -21.42
N VAL A 78 -11.85 -12.69 -20.56
CA VAL A 78 -11.14 -13.92 -20.96
C VAL A 78 -11.97 -14.73 -21.95
N LEU A 79 -13.28 -14.85 -21.72
CA LEU A 79 -14.18 -15.53 -22.66
C LEU A 79 -14.21 -14.82 -24.02
N SER A 80 -14.16 -13.49 -24.06
CA SER A 80 -14.10 -12.75 -25.32
C SER A 80 -12.86 -13.11 -26.15
N TYR A 81 -11.70 -13.28 -25.52
CA TYR A 81 -10.48 -13.69 -26.19
C TYR A 81 -10.52 -15.14 -26.70
N ILE A 82 -11.10 -16.05 -25.89
CA ILE A 82 -11.24 -17.46 -26.26
C ILE A 82 -12.18 -17.62 -27.47
N LEU A 83 -13.24 -16.83 -27.52
CA LEU A 83 -14.29 -16.92 -28.54
C LEU A 83 -13.99 -16.08 -29.80
N ASP A 84 -12.97 -15.22 -29.79
CA ASP A 84 -12.62 -14.38 -30.95
C ASP A 84 -11.98 -15.22 -32.05
N SER A 85 -12.76 -15.44 -33.10
CA SER A 85 -12.31 -16.20 -34.29
C SER A 85 -11.26 -15.46 -35.14
N ASN A 86 -11.04 -14.18 -34.91
CA ASN A 86 -10.02 -13.38 -35.63
C ASN A 86 -8.63 -13.54 -35.03
N LEU A 87 -8.53 -14.01 -33.79
CA LEU A 87 -7.25 -14.24 -33.14
C LEU A 87 -6.69 -15.60 -33.54
N ASN A 88 -5.40 -15.63 -33.89
CA ASN A 88 -4.68 -16.90 -33.99
C ASN A 88 -4.41 -17.47 -32.60
N GLU A 89 -3.94 -18.72 -32.53
CA GLU A 89 -3.72 -19.43 -31.26
C GLU A 89 -2.70 -18.71 -30.38
N GLU A 90 -1.59 -18.23 -30.93
CA GLU A 90 -0.53 -17.54 -30.24
C GLU A 90 -1.01 -16.20 -29.63
N GLU A 91 -1.74 -15.41 -30.40
CA GLU A 91 -2.33 -14.14 -29.91
C GLU A 91 -3.36 -14.36 -28.82
N ARG A 92 -4.18 -15.42 -28.95
CA ARG A 92 -5.17 -15.80 -27.96
C ARG A 92 -4.50 -16.19 -26.63
N ASP A 93 -3.50 -17.04 -26.70
CA ASP A 93 -2.73 -17.50 -25.53
C ASP A 93 -2.05 -16.32 -24.83
N LYS A 94 -1.45 -15.40 -25.61
CA LYS A 94 -0.85 -14.18 -25.10
C LYS A 94 -1.85 -13.32 -24.34
N ARG A 95 -3.02 -13.04 -24.92
CA ARG A 95 -4.05 -12.23 -24.26
C ARG A 95 -4.61 -12.90 -23.00
N CYS A 96 -4.85 -14.20 -23.04
CA CYS A 96 -5.29 -14.95 -21.86
C CYS A 96 -4.23 -14.95 -20.75
N ALA A 97 -2.95 -15.06 -21.08
CA ALA A 97 -1.88 -14.98 -20.11
C ALA A 97 -1.80 -13.59 -19.45
N ILE A 98 -1.89 -12.51 -20.23
CA ILE A 98 -1.91 -11.14 -19.71
C ILE A 98 -3.11 -10.95 -18.77
N ALA A 99 -4.32 -11.29 -19.21
CA ALA A 99 -5.53 -11.19 -18.38
C ALA A 99 -5.41 -12.00 -17.08
N THR A 100 -4.77 -13.17 -17.13
CA THR A 100 -4.54 -13.98 -15.92
C THR A 100 -3.62 -13.28 -14.91
N ILE A 101 -2.57 -12.60 -15.38
CA ILE A 101 -1.65 -11.85 -14.52
C ILE A 101 -2.38 -10.63 -13.93
N GLU A 102 -3.18 -9.94 -14.71
CA GLU A 102 -3.97 -8.79 -14.25
C GLU A 102 -4.98 -9.21 -13.19
N ILE A 103 -5.71 -10.31 -13.39
CA ILE A 103 -6.61 -10.91 -12.41
C ILE A 103 -5.86 -11.24 -11.12
N TYR A 104 -4.71 -11.90 -11.23
CA TYR A 104 -3.92 -12.30 -10.08
C TYR A 104 -3.50 -11.09 -9.23
N ASN A 105 -2.99 -10.05 -9.86
CA ASN A 105 -2.58 -8.82 -9.18
C ASN A 105 -3.78 -8.13 -8.53
N GLU A 106 -4.88 -7.98 -9.25
CA GLU A 106 -6.09 -7.36 -8.73
C GLU A 106 -6.66 -8.12 -7.52
N VAL A 107 -6.69 -9.45 -7.58
CA VAL A 107 -7.11 -10.29 -6.46
C VAL A 107 -6.22 -10.07 -5.24
N ILE A 108 -4.90 -10.03 -5.40
CA ILE A 108 -3.97 -9.78 -4.29
C ILE A 108 -4.21 -8.39 -3.68
N PHE A 109 -4.34 -7.34 -4.51
CA PHE A 109 -4.60 -5.98 -4.01
C PHE A 109 -5.94 -5.91 -3.28
N LYS A 110 -6.98 -6.52 -3.83
CA LYS A 110 -8.31 -6.55 -3.19
C LYS A 110 -8.27 -7.33 -1.88
N MET A 111 -7.62 -8.49 -1.84
CA MET A 111 -7.46 -9.25 -0.59
C MET A 111 -6.68 -8.44 0.48
N ALA A 112 -5.65 -7.70 0.08
CA ALA A 112 -4.91 -6.84 0.97
C ALA A 112 -5.73 -5.64 1.48
N SER A 113 -6.81 -5.28 0.79
CA SER A 113 -7.70 -4.16 1.11
C SER A 113 -8.96 -4.57 1.86
N ILE A 114 -9.12 -5.85 2.22
CA ILE A 114 -10.28 -6.32 2.99
C ILE A 114 -10.01 -6.27 4.48
N LYS A 115 -11.02 -5.89 5.25
CA LYS A 115 -11.00 -5.93 6.71
C LYS A 115 -12.37 -6.28 7.28
N GLY A 116 -12.40 -6.87 8.46
CA GLY A 116 -13.67 -7.21 9.12
C GLY A 116 -14.50 -5.96 9.44
N LYS A 117 -15.81 -6.04 9.26
CA LYS A 117 -16.77 -4.94 9.46
C LYS A 117 -16.69 -4.28 10.84
N ALA A 118 -16.25 -5.02 11.86
CA ALA A 118 -16.03 -4.47 13.20
C ALA A 118 -15.02 -3.31 13.23
N PHE A 119 -14.20 -3.17 12.22
CA PHE A 119 -13.17 -2.12 12.08
C PHE A 119 -13.59 -0.97 11.15
N GLU A 120 -14.83 -0.92 10.68
CA GLU A 120 -15.35 0.11 9.78
C GLU A 120 -15.19 1.54 10.37
N TYR A 121 -15.19 1.66 11.69
CA TYR A 121 -14.96 2.94 12.38
C TYR A 121 -13.57 3.54 12.13
N GLU A 122 -12.60 2.76 11.65
CA GLU A 122 -11.25 3.22 11.36
C GLU A 122 -11.18 4.05 10.08
N GLU A 123 -12.14 3.89 9.16
CA GLU A 123 -12.15 4.54 7.84
C GLU A 123 -10.77 4.46 7.19
N GLU A 124 -10.30 3.23 7.10
CA GLU A 124 -8.92 2.96 6.71
C GLU A 124 -8.72 3.19 5.21
N TYR A 125 -7.61 3.82 4.90
CA TYR A 125 -7.06 3.96 3.56
C TYR A 125 -5.71 3.26 3.52
N ARG A 126 -5.52 2.33 2.63
CA ARG A 126 -4.36 1.45 2.64
C ARG A 126 -3.49 1.65 1.42
N PHE A 127 -2.19 1.80 1.64
CA PHE A 127 -1.17 1.63 0.63
C PHE A 127 -0.67 0.19 0.68
N THR A 128 -0.70 -0.50 -0.46
CA THR A 128 -0.24 -1.88 -0.60
C THR A 128 0.89 -1.93 -1.61
N LEU A 129 1.98 -2.59 -1.24
CA LEU A 129 3.11 -2.89 -2.10
C LEU A 129 3.21 -4.41 -2.23
N ILE A 130 3.13 -4.91 -3.46
CA ILE A 130 3.45 -6.29 -3.79
C ILE A 130 4.92 -6.32 -4.21
N HIS A 131 5.74 -7.06 -3.49
CA HIS A 131 7.09 -7.34 -3.90
C HIS A 131 7.07 -8.73 -4.55
N PRO A 132 7.38 -8.83 -5.85
CA PRO A 132 7.51 -10.13 -6.47
C PRO A 132 8.56 -10.89 -5.66
N GLY A 133 8.14 -11.99 -5.06
CA GLY A 133 9.04 -12.87 -4.33
C GLY A 133 10.23 -13.17 -5.22
N SER A 134 11.31 -13.67 -4.66
CA SER A 134 12.47 -14.11 -5.46
C SER A 134 12.07 -15.30 -6.33
N VAL A 135 11.22 -15.05 -7.32
CA VAL A 135 11.02 -15.97 -8.44
C VAL A 135 12.37 -16.00 -9.13
N LYS A 136 13.16 -16.99 -8.79
CA LYS A 136 14.18 -17.44 -9.72
C LYS A 136 13.42 -18.05 -10.88
N LEU A 137 12.87 -17.21 -11.74
CA LEU A 137 12.50 -17.64 -13.07
C LEU A 137 13.78 -18.20 -13.64
N ASN A 138 13.78 -19.50 -13.96
CA ASN A 138 14.87 -20.04 -14.74
C ASN A 138 14.89 -19.28 -16.08
N ASP A 139 16.00 -19.31 -16.78
CA ASP A 139 16.19 -18.48 -17.99
C ASP A 139 15.12 -18.78 -19.06
N LEU A 140 14.58 -20.00 -19.11
CA LEU A 140 13.48 -20.40 -20.00
C LEU A 140 12.12 -19.78 -19.59
N GLU A 141 11.85 -19.68 -18.30
CA GLU A 141 10.64 -19.03 -17.78
C GLU A 141 10.71 -17.52 -17.98
N LYS A 142 11.91 -16.92 -17.87
CA LYS A 142 12.15 -15.52 -18.22
C LYS A 142 11.91 -15.29 -19.72
N GLU A 143 12.46 -16.13 -20.58
CA GLU A 143 12.32 -16.00 -22.03
C GLU A 143 10.86 -16.16 -22.47
N ASN A 144 10.15 -17.11 -21.91
CA ASN A 144 8.71 -17.26 -22.13
C ASN A 144 7.89 -16.09 -21.58
N TYR A 145 8.22 -15.60 -20.39
CA TYR A 145 7.56 -14.44 -19.78
C TYR A 145 7.81 -13.17 -20.61
N PHE A 146 9.05 -12.95 -21.07
CA PHE A 146 9.41 -11.82 -21.93
C PHE A 146 8.77 -11.86 -23.33
N ASN A 147 8.50 -13.04 -23.87
CA ASN A 147 7.83 -13.18 -25.16
C ASN A 147 6.33 -12.85 -25.10
N PHE A 148 5.74 -12.82 -23.91
CA PHE A 148 4.33 -12.49 -23.67
C PHE A 148 4.07 -11.01 -23.37
N ILE A 149 5.11 -10.20 -23.16
CA ILE A 149 5.01 -8.83 -22.66
C ILE A 149 5.46 -7.86 -23.75
N ASP A 150 4.66 -6.80 -23.98
CA ASP A 150 5.01 -5.74 -24.93
C ASP A 150 6.24 -4.96 -24.45
N SER A 151 6.95 -4.29 -25.37
CA SER A 151 8.19 -3.56 -25.07
C SER A 151 8.07 -2.48 -23.97
N SER A 152 6.87 -1.95 -23.75
CA SER A 152 6.55 -1.06 -22.61
C SER A 152 6.55 -1.76 -21.25
N ASP A 153 6.32 -3.07 -21.26
CA ASP A 153 6.30 -3.91 -20.05
C ASP A 153 7.68 -4.50 -19.77
N ILE A 154 8.57 -4.55 -20.76
CA ILE A 154 10.00 -4.92 -20.58
C ILE A 154 10.71 -3.86 -19.73
N GLU A 155 10.43 -2.56 -19.91
CA GLU A 155 10.89 -1.50 -18.99
C GLU A 155 10.42 -1.75 -17.55
N PHE A 156 9.28 -2.39 -17.38
CA PHE A 156 8.76 -2.79 -16.08
C PHE A 156 9.59 -3.91 -15.45
N LEU A 157 10.00 -4.91 -16.19
CA LEU A 157 10.78 -6.05 -15.68
C LEU A 157 12.27 -5.70 -15.45
N GLU A 158 12.85 -4.85 -16.28
CA GLU A 158 14.16 -4.25 -16.00
C GLU A 158 14.11 -3.41 -14.71
N GLY A 159 12.97 -2.78 -14.42
CA GLY A 159 12.69 -2.11 -13.14
C GLY A 159 12.59 -3.03 -11.91
N VAL A 160 12.43 -4.35 -12.06
CA VAL A 160 12.31 -5.26 -10.89
C VAL A 160 13.61 -5.32 -10.07
N ASP A 161 14.77 -5.28 -10.70
CA ASP A 161 16.06 -5.18 -9.99
C ASP A 161 16.27 -3.78 -9.38
N GLU A 162 15.77 -2.73 -10.02
CA GLU A 162 15.70 -1.40 -9.43
C GLU A 162 14.75 -1.35 -8.23
N ILE A 163 13.62 -2.05 -8.28
CA ILE A 163 12.65 -2.13 -7.17
C ILE A 163 13.29 -2.71 -5.90
N LYS A 164 14.12 -3.75 -6.02
CA LYS A 164 14.85 -4.30 -4.88
C LYS A 164 15.73 -3.27 -4.20
N ASN A 165 16.29 -2.33 -4.97
CA ASN A 165 17.14 -1.25 -4.48
C ASN A 165 16.32 -0.04 -3.98
N PHE A 166 15.12 0.19 -4.54
CA PHE A 166 14.27 1.33 -4.21
C PHE A 166 13.47 1.16 -2.91
N PHE A 167 13.07 -0.07 -2.59
CA PHE A 167 12.36 -0.39 -1.36
C PHE A 167 13.20 -1.36 -0.52
N PRO A 168 14.24 -0.89 0.13
CA PRO A 168 15.15 -1.76 0.85
C PRO A 168 14.39 -2.55 1.92
N LEU A 169 14.62 -3.86 1.96
CA LEU A 169 14.12 -4.73 3.00
C LEU A 169 14.85 -4.42 4.30
N ARG A 170 14.10 -4.18 5.35
CA ARG A 170 14.56 -3.94 6.70
C ARG A 170 13.85 -4.86 7.67
N TYR A 171 14.35 -4.92 8.89
CA TYR A 171 13.78 -5.73 9.95
C TYR A 171 13.62 -4.91 11.21
N ARG A 172 12.51 -5.12 11.91
CA ARG A 172 12.25 -4.48 13.21
C ARG A 172 11.75 -5.50 14.22
N ALA A 173 12.13 -5.31 15.49
CA ALA A 173 11.52 -6.05 16.57
C ALA A 173 10.14 -5.45 16.91
N LEU A 174 9.12 -6.29 16.96
CA LEU A 174 7.81 -5.93 17.49
C LEU A 174 7.83 -5.96 19.00
N LYS A 175 6.82 -5.37 19.65
CA LYS A 175 6.65 -5.43 21.13
C LYS A 175 6.58 -6.88 21.65
N SER A 176 6.11 -7.81 20.83
CA SER A 176 6.08 -9.25 21.13
C SER A 176 7.44 -9.94 21.06
N GLY A 177 8.50 -9.25 20.66
CA GLY A 177 9.82 -9.83 20.39
C GLY A 177 9.98 -10.49 19.02
N VAL A 178 8.90 -10.58 18.23
CA VAL A 178 8.97 -11.13 16.86
C VAL A 178 9.70 -10.15 15.94
N ILE A 179 10.60 -10.67 15.10
CA ILE A 179 11.25 -9.89 14.06
C ILE A 179 10.34 -9.85 12.82
N ALA A 180 9.94 -8.66 12.44
CA ALA A 180 9.09 -8.45 11.27
C ALA A 180 9.87 -7.75 10.15
N PRO A 181 9.79 -8.25 8.91
CA PRO A 181 10.30 -7.54 7.74
C PRO A 181 9.41 -6.32 7.43
N TYR A 182 10.02 -5.29 6.87
CA TYR A 182 9.30 -4.15 6.30
C TYR A 182 10.10 -3.54 5.15
N ARG A 183 9.41 -2.78 4.30
CA ARG A 183 10.01 -2.02 3.20
C ARG A 183 9.96 -0.52 3.49
N GLU A 184 11.05 0.18 3.22
CA GLU A 184 11.08 1.63 3.31
C GLU A 184 10.58 2.22 1.99
N VAL A 185 9.51 2.98 2.06
CA VAL A 185 8.93 3.68 0.90
C VAL A 185 9.20 5.17 1.09
N PRO A 186 10.07 5.79 0.27
CA PRO A 186 10.33 7.21 0.36
C PRO A 186 9.09 8.00 -0.07
N PHE A 187 8.90 9.16 0.54
CA PHE A 187 7.86 10.11 0.18
C PHE A 187 8.41 11.54 0.22
N PRO A 188 7.82 12.49 -0.54
CA PRO A 188 8.29 13.86 -0.55
C PRO A 188 8.00 14.57 0.79
N LYS A 189 8.97 15.32 1.32
CA LYS A 189 8.84 16.01 2.62
C LYS A 189 7.62 16.92 2.70
N ASN A 190 7.26 17.57 1.60
CA ASN A 190 6.11 18.46 1.51
C ASN A 190 4.76 17.74 1.48
N ALA A 191 4.76 16.40 1.52
CA ALA A 191 3.54 15.62 1.70
C ALA A 191 3.04 15.64 3.15
N ILE A 192 3.89 15.97 4.14
CA ILE A 192 3.42 16.16 5.52
C ILE A 192 2.88 17.58 5.66
N GLU A 193 1.61 17.70 6.05
CA GLU A 193 0.95 18.99 6.27
C GLU A 193 1.00 19.42 7.73
N GLU A 194 0.76 18.49 8.63
CA GLU A 194 0.59 18.78 10.05
C GLU A 194 1.02 17.58 10.89
N ILE A 195 1.51 17.83 12.09
CA ILE A 195 1.69 16.80 13.12
C ILE A 195 0.90 17.21 14.36
N ILE A 196 -0.07 16.38 14.72
CA ILE A 196 -0.95 16.61 15.87
C ILE A 196 -0.38 15.84 17.07
N ILE A 197 -0.17 16.54 18.15
CA ILE A 197 0.23 15.95 19.42
C ILE A 197 -1.01 15.40 20.09
N GLY A 198 -1.04 14.09 20.33
CA GLY A 198 -2.13 13.40 21.00
C GLY A 198 -2.29 13.81 22.46
N PRO A 199 -3.26 13.22 23.14
CA PRO A 199 -3.54 13.51 24.55
C PRO A 199 -2.34 13.23 25.44
N THR A 200 -1.82 14.27 26.09
CA THR A 200 -0.69 14.20 27.00
C THR A 200 -0.78 15.30 28.06
N GLU A 201 -0.25 15.02 29.24
CA GLU A 201 -0.14 16.01 30.33
C GLU A 201 0.91 17.07 30.02
N ASN A 202 1.95 16.74 29.27
CA ASN A 202 3.11 17.58 29.00
C ASN A 202 3.11 18.20 27.60
N LYS A 203 1.94 18.76 27.14
CA LYS A 203 1.77 19.32 25.79
C LYS A 203 2.88 20.29 25.38
N LYS A 204 3.29 21.20 26.28
CA LYS A 204 4.34 22.19 25.98
C LYS A 204 5.70 21.55 25.75
N LEU A 205 6.06 20.55 26.54
CA LEU A 205 7.35 19.84 26.40
C LEU A 205 7.35 19.01 25.14
N ALA A 206 6.26 18.29 24.85
CA ALA A 206 6.08 17.52 23.63
C ALA A 206 6.21 18.41 22.38
N ALA A 207 5.52 19.56 22.36
CA ALA A 207 5.58 20.51 21.26
C ALA A 207 7.01 21.07 21.05
N LYS A 208 7.71 21.43 22.14
CA LYS A 208 9.07 21.93 22.08
C LYS A 208 10.02 20.89 21.51
N GLY A 209 9.94 19.64 21.99
CA GLY A 209 10.76 18.53 21.51
C GLY A 209 10.51 18.23 20.03
N LEU A 210 9.24 18.12 19.65
CA LEU A 210 8.85 17.87 18.26
C LEU A 210 9.34 18.98 17.31
N LYS A 211 9.13 20.25 17.64
CA LYS A 211 9.63 21.39 16.84
C LYS A 211 11.14 21.38 16.71
N SER A 212 11.86 21.06 17.77
CA SER A 212 13.33 20.94 17.72
C SER A 212 13.78 19.82 16.76
N LEU A 213 13.10 18.67 16.80
CA LEU A 213 13.35 17.55 15.88
C LEU A 213 13.08 17.95 14.43
N LEU A 214 11.91 18.53 14.14
CA LEU A 214 11.52 18.95 12.79
C LEU A 214 12.52 19.97 12.22
N ASN A 215 12.93 20.93 13.00
CA ASN A 215 13.95 21.90 12.59
C ASN A 215 15.28 21.24 12.26
N SER A 216 15.73 20.27 13.08
CA SER A 216 17.00 19.55 12.83
C SER A 216 16.97 18.71 11.56
N LEU A 217 15.78 18.28 11.13
CA LEU A 217 15.56 17.50 9.92
C LEU A 217 15.17 18.36 8.71
N ASN A 218 15.11 19.69 8.86
CA ASN A 218 14.64 20.64 7.85
C ASN A 218 13.23 20.33 7.35
N PHE A 219 12.28 20.07 8.26
CA PHE A 219 10.87 20.00 7.99
C PHE A 219 10.20 21.30 8.43
N ASP A 220 9.46 21.90 7.50
CA ASP A 220 8.57 23.03 7.78
C ASP A 220 7.12 22.50 7.81
N VAL A 221 6.68 22.13 9.01
CA VAL A 221 5.39 21.43 9.22
C VAL A 221 4.69 22.08 10.41
N GLU A 222 3.38 22.25 10.27
CA GLU A 222 2.54 22.72 11.36
C GLU A 222 2.50 21.73 12.51
N VAL A 223 2.57 22.21 13.73
CA VAL A 223 2.45 21.42 14.95
C VAL A 223 1.31 21.92 15.78
N SER A 224 0.29 21.12 15.93
CA SER A 224 -0.91 21.39 16.73
C SER A 224 -1.06 20.43 17.91
N ASN A 225 -2.08 20.63 18.71
CA ASN A 225 -2.47 19.71 19.76
C ASN A 225 -3.84 19.15 19.45
N THR A 226 -4.09 17.90 19.83
CA THR A 226 -5.41 17.30 19.76
C THR A 226 -6.45 18.14 20.51
N GLU A 227 -7.64 18.26 19.92
CA GLU A 227 -8.84 18.79 20.58
C GLU A 227 -9.50 17.71 21.45
N THR A 228 -9.17 16.45 21.19
CA THR A 228 -9.71 15.31 21.93
C THR A 228 -9.13 15.25 23.34
N THR A 229 -10.00 15.17 24.31
CA THR A 229 -9.62 14.98 25.72
C THR A 229 -10.19 13.68 26.25
N PHE A 230 -9.35 12.86 26.87
CA PHE A 230 -9.81 11.75 27.69
C PHE A 230 -9.01 11.68 28.98
N ARG A 231 -9.67 11.28 30.04
CA ARG A 231 -8.99 10.97 31.32
C ARG A 231 -8.67 9.48 31.30
N ARG A 232 -7.41 9.14 31.49
CA ARG A 232 -7.03 7.77 31.88
C ARG A 232 -7.41 7.59 33.34
N LEU A 233 -8.23 6.60 33.61
CA LEU A 233 -8.58 6.21 34.99
C LEU A 233 -7.45 5.36 35.57
#